data_bec012a8ab79e8483dce245f89f29a4f
#
_entry.id   bec012a8ab79e8483dce245f89f29a4f
#
_cell.length_a   1.000
_cell.length_b   1.000
_cell.length_c   1.000
_cell.angle_alpha   90.00
_cell.angle_beta   90.00
_cell.angle_gamma   90.00
#
_symmetry.space_group_name_H-M   'P 1'
#
loop_
_entity.id
_entity.type
_entity.pdbx_description
1 polymer ?
#
loop_
_entity_poly.entity_id
_entity_poly.type
_entity_poly.pdbx_seq_one_letter_code
_entity_poly.pdbx_strand_id
1 'polypeptide(L)'
;MGAGGLIHTWAGMGRSVTVLSVTDGEAELPARENLDRIRREELKEALRKLCATHVSVVRLGIPDGRVAEFQNKLRSAILSLIEPAMTMIAPYERDGHPDHDVVGSVCCEIARSRDIPLARYPIWTWQRADPTEFREVSWGKFPLDSEARRAKIHALQCFVSRLRPDRRERTVPRHMLNYFERSYEAFLL
;
A
#
# COMPACT_ATOMS: atom_id res chain seq x y z
N MET A 1 2.60 2.21 -3.69
CA MET A 1 2.89 1.39 -4.90
C MET A 1 1.63 0.73 -5.45
N GLY A 2 0.96 -0.13 -4.71
CA GLY A 2 -0.16 -0.95 -5.20
C GLY A 2 -1.43 -0.19 -5.61
N ALA A 3 -1.74 0.96 -5.00
CA ALA A 3 -3.00 1.68 -5.18
C ALA A 3 -2.83 3.20 -5.43
N GLY A 4 -1.66 3.65 -5.89
CA GLY A 4 -1.41 5.09 -6.06
C GLY A 4 -2.26 5.74 -7.15
N GLY A 5 -2.47 5.04 -8.26
CA GLY A 5 -3.32 5.54 -9.34
C GLY A 5 -4.79 5.59 -8.96
N LEU A 6 -5.27 4.60 -8.21
CA LEU A 6 -6.63 4.59 -7.65
C LEU A 6 -6.83 5.77 -6.69
N ILE A 7 -5.86 6.03 -5.79
CA ILE A 7 -5.89 7.19 -4.89
C ILE A 7 -6.00 8.49 -5.68
N HIS A 8 -5.16 8.67 -6.72
CA HIS A 8 -5.21 9.85 -7.60
C HIS A 8 -6.59 10.03 -8.22
N THR A 9 -7.10 8.98 -8.85
CA THR A 9 -8.39 9.02 -9.55
C THR A 9 -9.55 9.33 -8.61
N TRP A 10 -9.61 8.66 -7.45
CA TRP A 10 -10.72 8.88 -6.50
C TRP A 10 -10.66 10.26 -5.84
N ALA A 11 -9.47 10.72 -5.44
CA ALA A 11 -9.29 12.07 -4.90
C ALA A 11 -9.64 13.13 -5.95
N GLY A 12 -9.27 12.95 -7.22
CA GLY A 12 -9.63 13.81 -8.33
C GLY A 12 -11.14 13.86 -8.62
N MET A 13 -11.88 12.81 -8.28
CA MET A 13 -13.36 12.77 -8.31
C MET A 13 -14.00 13.40 -7.06
N GLY A 14 -13.22 13.99 -6.16
CA GLY A 14 -13.72 14.58 -4.91
C GLY A 14 -14.09 13.55 -3.83
N ARG A 15 -13.70 12.29 -3.98
CA ARG A 15 -13.92 11.26 -2.96
C ARG A 15 -12.90 11.42 -1.84
N SER A 16 -13.33 11.30 -0.60
CA SER A 16 -12.45 11.23 0.56
C SER A 16 -11.68 9.92 0.57
N VAL A 17 -10.36 9.99 0.76
CA VAL A 17 -9.48 8.84 0.88
C VAL A 17 -8.72 8.94 2.19
N THR A 18 -8.78 7.91 3.02
CA THR A 18 -7.96 7.82 4.23
C THR A 18 -6.86 6.78 4.03
N VAL A 19 -5.61 7.21 4.15
CA VAL A 19 -4.43 6.34 4.11
C VAL A 19 -4.03 5.98 5.53
N LEU A 20 -4.18 4.71 5.90
CA LEU A 20 -3.68 4.20 7.17
C LEU A 20 -2.22 3.75 7.00
N SER A 21 -1.28 4.55 7.50
CA SER A 21 0.15 4.20 7.56
C SER A 21 0.40 3.35 8.81
N VAL A 22 0.54 2.04 8.63
CA VAL A 22 0.67 1.09 9.74
C VAL A 22 2.05 1.17 10.37
N THR A 23 3.10 1.07 9.56
CA THR A 23 4.51 1.23 9.95
C THR A 23 5.13 2.40 9.19
N ASP A 24 6.27 2.89 9.63
CA ASP A 24 7.07 3.83 8.84
C ASP A 24 8.09 3.10 7.94
N GLY A 25 8.18 1.78 8.06
CA GLY A 25 9.08 0.95 7.26
C GLY A 25 10.54 1.12 7.67
N GLU A 26 10.82 1.35 8.95
CA GLU A 26 12.13 1.75 9.49
C GLU A 26 13.09 0.59 9.78
N ALA A 27 12.62 -0.67 9.77
CA ALA A 27 13.43 -1.85 10.05
C ALA A 27 14.31 -2.25 8.86
N GLU A 28 15.30 -1.42 8.55
CA GLU A 28 16.27 -1.67 7.48
C GLU A 28 17.65 -2.02 8.06
N LEU A 29 18.33 -2.99 7.47
CA LEU A 29 19.69 -3.37 7.85
C LEU A 29 20.70 -2.89 6.79
N PRO A 30 21.81 -2.26 7.18
CA PRO A 30 22.11 -1.76 8.53
C PRO A 30 21.18 -0.62 8.93
N ALA A 31 20.89 -0.49 10.23
CA ALA A 31 20.02 0.54 10.77
C ALA A 31 20.48 1.94 10.33
N ARG A 32 19.53 2.74 9.85
CA ARG A 32 19.78 4.12 9.42
C ARG A 32 19.09 5.09 10.36
N GLU A 33 19.85 6.03 10.86
CA GLU A 33 19.31 7.10 11.72
C GLU A 33 18.20 7.88 11.00
N ASN A 34 17.14 8.18 11.73
CA ASN A 34 15.99 8.98 11.26
C ASN A 34 15.27 8.42 10.02
N LEU A 35 15.39 7.11 9.73
CA LEU A 35 14.75 6.52 8.55
C LEU A 35 13.21 6.63 8.62
N ASP A 36 12.64 6.49 9.80
CA ASP A 36 11.22 6.69 10.06
C ASP A 36 10.76 8.10 9.65
N ARG A 37 11.51 9.14 10.05
CA ARG A 37 11.22 10.52 9.67
C ARG A 37 11.37 10.75 8.17
N ILE A 38 12.42 10.22 7.55
CA ILE A 38 12.66 10.34 6.12
C ILE A 38 11.48 9.72 5.36
N ARG A 39 11.06 8.50 5.72
CA ARG A 39 9.98 7.78 5.03
C ARG A 39 8.60 8.41 5.23
N ARG A 40 8.38 9.06 6.36
CA ARG A 40 7.17 9.89 6.56
C ARG A 40 7.11 11.08 5.61
N GLU A 41 8.22 11.80 5.44
CA GLU A 41 8.26 12.92 4.50
C GLU A 41 8.17 12.43 3.04
N GLU A 42 8.77 11.30 2.69
CA GLU A 42 8.62 10.67 1.39
C GLU A 42 7.16 10.29 1.11
N LEU A 43 6.44 9.70 2.07
CA LEU A 43 5.02 9.38 1.94
C LEU A 43 4.17 10.64 1.74
N LYS A 44 4.41 11.67 2.54
CA LYS A 44 3.71 12.94 2.44
C LYS A 44 3.93 13.60 1.07
N GLU A 45 5.16 13.62 0.58
CA GLU A 45 5.48 14.15 -0.74
C GLU A 45 4.86 13.31 -1.86
N ALA A 46 4.90 11.97 -1.74
CA ALA A 46 4.25 11.07 -2.69
C ALA A 46 2.74 11.33 -2.78
N LEU A 47 2.06 11.48 -1.64
CA LEU A 47 0.63 11.79 -1.61
C LEU A 47 0.34 13.17 -2.23
N ARG A 48 1.23 14.16 -2.03
CA ARG A 48 1.12 15.47 -2.67
C ARG A 48 1.24 15.37 -4.20
N LYS A 49 2.09 14.48 -4.73
CA LYS A 49 2.20 14.21 -6.18
C LYS A 49 0.95 13.50 -6.73
N LEU A 50 0.20 12.81 -5.89
CA LEU A 50 -1.09 12.22 -6.26
C LEU A 50 -2.26 13.22 -6.19
N CYS A 51 -2.01 14.54 -6.10
CA CYS A 51 -3.04 15.59 -6.02
C CYS A 51 -4.02 15.41 -4.86
N ALA A 52 -3.48 15.31 -3.65
CA ALA A 52 -4.16 14.82 -2.48
C ALA A 52 -4.97 15.88 -1.70
N THR A 53 -5.83 16.67 -2.34
CA THR A 53 -6.72 17.61 -1.63
C THR A 53 -7.79 16.89 -0.78
N HIS A 54 -8.11 15.65 -1.10
CA HIS A 54 -9.11 14.83 -0.41
C HIS A 54 -8.49 13.58 0.25
N VAL A 55 -7.18 13.62 0.54
CA VAL A 55 -6.47 12.49 1.17
C VAL A 55 -6.03 12.89 2.57
N SER A 56 -6.45 12.12 3.55
CA SER A 56 -5.98 12.19 4.93
C SER A 56 -5.02 11.03 5.24
N VAL A 57 -4.13 11.23 6.20
CA VAL A 57 -3.20 10.19 6.65
C VAL A 57 -3.39 9.97 8.15
N VAL A 58 -3.69 8.73 8.51
CA VAL A 58 -3.68 8.27 9.90
C VAL A 58 -2.46 7.38 10.09
N ARG A 59 -1.59 7.75 11.02
CA ARG A 59 -0.35 7.02 11.29
C ARG A 59 -0.49 6.21 12.58
N LEU A 60 -0.25 4.89 12.52
CA LEU A 60 -0.27 4.04 13.71
C LEU A 60 1.09 3.98 14.42
N GLY A 61 2.20 4.11 13.70
CA GLY A 61 3.53 3.99 14.25
C GLY A 61 3.76 2.63 14.94
N ILE A 62 3.26 1.56 14.34
CA ILE A 62 3.63 0.21 14.74
C ILE A 62 5.05 -0.04 14.23
N PRO A 63 5.97 -0.62 15.05
CA PRO A 63 7.31 -0.93 14.59
C PRO A 63 7.31 -1.84 13.35
N ASP A 64 8.10 -1.48 12.34
CA ASP A 64 8.23 -2.24 11.09
C ASP A 64 8.75 -3.66 11.34
N GLY A 65 8.14 -4.65 10.68
CA GLY A 65 8.42 -6.08 10.90
C GLY A 65 7.72 -6.69 12.13
N ARG A 66 6.97 -5.91 12.91
CA ARG A 66 6.36 -6.36 14.18
C ARG A 66 4.85 -6.17 14.24
N VAL A 67 4.17 -6.01 13.10
CA VAL A 67 2.71 -5.78 13.07
C VAL A 67 1.95 -6.93 13.75
N ALA A 68 2.46 -8.16 13.66
CA ALA A 68 1.86 -9.33 14.30
C ALA A 68 1.69 -9.19 15.83
N GLU A 69 2.60 -8.47 16.48
CA GLU A 69 2.53 -8.24 17.94
C GLU A 69 1.49 -7.19 18.32
N PHE A 70 1.02 -6.38 17.37
CA PHE A 70 0.13 -5.24 17.59
C PHE A 70 -1.22 -5.38 16.88
N GLN A 71 -1.67 -6.61 16.61
CA GLN A 71 -2.90 -6.85 15.85
C GLN A 71 -4.14 -6.19 16.48
N ASN A 72 -4.24 -6.15 17.80
CA ASN A 72 -5.36 -5.50 18.48
C ASN A 72 -5.37 -3.98 18.26
N LYS A 73 -4.19 -3.34 18.28
CA LYS A 73 -4.04 -1.91 17.95
C LYS A 73 -4.43 -1.64 16.50
N LEU A 74 -3.96 -2.48 15.57
CA LEU A 74 -4.29 -2.40 14.16
C LEU A 74 -5.82 -2.55 13.94
N ARG A 75 -6.42 -3.59 14.51
CA ARG A 75 -7.86 -3.85 14.42
C ARG A 75 -8.68 -2.69 14.93
N SER A 76 -8.38 -2.19 16.13
CA SER A 76 -9.10 -1.05 16.73
C SER A 76 -9.01 0.20 15.86
N ALA A 77 -7.83 0.48 15.29
CA ALA A 77 -7.64 1.62 14.41
C ALA A 77 -8.44 1.48 13.10
N ILE A 78 -8.42 0.29 12.47
CA ILE A 78 -9.22 0.06 11.26
C ILE A 78 -10.71 0.24 11.58
N LEU A 79 -11.19 -0.35 12.67
CA LEU A 79 -12.61 -0.24 13.07
C LEU A 79 -13.04 1.21 13.34
N SER A 80 -12.14 2.05 13.87
CA SER A 80 -12.44 3.48 14.13
C SER A 80 -12.50 4.33 12.86
N LEU A 81 -12.03 3.81 11.72
CA LEU A 81 -12.02 4.49 10.43
C LEU A 81 -13.14 4.01 9.49
N ILE A 82 -13.96 3.07 9.95
CA ILE A 82 -15.06 2.56 9.12
C ILE A 82 -16.16 3.60 9.02
N GLU A 83 -16.50 3.95 7.78
CA GLU A 83 -17.61 4.83 7.44
C GLU A 83 -18.64 4.11 6.56
N PRO A 84 -19.90 4.56 6.55
CA PRO A 84 -20.92 4.02 5.65
C PRO A 84 -20.48 4.09 4.17
N ALA A 85 -20.78 3.03 3.41
CA ALA A 85 -20.49 2.92 1.98
C ALA A 85 -19.02 3.05 1.57
N MET A 86 -18.08 2.84 2.51
CA MET A 86 -16.66 2.81 2.20
C MET A 86 -16.27 1.55 1.40
N THR A 87 -15.17 1.64 0.69
CA THR A 87 -14.44 0.49 0.13
C THR A 87 -13.08 0.41 0.79
N MET A 88 -12.69 -0.75 1.24
CA MET A 88 -11.38 -0.99 1.84
C MET A 88 -10.38 -1.46 0.79
N ILE A 89 -9.17 -0.92 0.83
CA ILE A 89 -8.05 -1.33 0.00
C ILE A 89 -6.91 -1.74 0.93
N ALA A 90 -6.42 -2.97 0.81
CA ALA A 90 -5.40 -3.52 1.70
C ALA A 90 -4.31 -4.27 0.93
N PRO A 91 -3.14 -4.55 1.53
CA PRO A 91 -2.21 -5.51 0.95
C PRO A 91 -2.85 -6.91 0.91
N TYR A 92 -2.37 -7.74 -0.01
CA TYR A 92 -2.79 -9.13 -0.10
C TYR A 92 -2.32 -9.92 1.13
N GLU A 93 -3.20 -10.72 1.73
CA GLU A 93 -2.95 -11.46 2.97
C GLU A 93 -1.97 -12.64 2.83
N ARG A 94 -1.50 -12.92 1.61
CA ARG A 94 -0.47 -13.91 1.28
C ARG A 94 0.61 -13.28 0.39
N ASP A 95 0.92 -12.03 0.64
CA ASP A 95 1.89 -11.28 -0.16
C ASP A 95 3.33 -11.77 0.08
N GLY A 96 3.56 -12.51 1.15
CA GLY A 96 4.86 -13.06 1.54
C GLY A 96 5.76 -12.04 2.24
N HIS A 97 5.19 -10.97 2.76
CA HIS A 97 5.81 -10.04 3.71
C HIS A 97 5.04 -10.10 5.03
N PRO A 98 5.69 -10.36 6.17
CA PRO A 98 4.99 -10.58 7.45
C PRO A 98 3.97 -9.50 7.79
N ASP A 99 4.34 -8.23 7.63
CA ASP A 99 3.43 -7.12 7.95
C ASP A 99 2.26 -7.03 6.96
N HIS A 100 2.50 -7.28 5.65
CA HIS A 100 1.42 -7.30 4.66
C HIS A 100 0.42 -8.41 4.94
N ASP A 101 0.94 -9.60 5.25
CA ASP A 101 0.11 -10.77 5.49
C ASP A 101 -0.80 -10.56 6.71
N VAL A 102 -0.28 -9.95 7.78
CA VAL A 102 -1.07 -9.62 8.98
C VAL A 102 -2.09 -8.52 8.68
N VAL A 103 -1.69 -7.42 8.03
CA VAL A 103 -2.61 -6.32 7.68
C VAL A 103 -3.71 -6.83 6.77
N GLY A 104 -3.37 -7.58 5.73
CA GLY A 104 -4.32 -8.18 4.80
C GLY A 104 -5.32 -9.09 5.49
N SER A 105 -4.84 -9.98 6.37
CA SER A 105 -5.70 -10.90 7.13
C SER A 105 -6.69 -10.16 8.03
N VAL A 106 -6.23 -9.17 8.78
CA VAL A 106 -7.10 -8.35 9.65
C VAL A 106 -8.14 -7.59 8.82
N CYS A 107 -7.74 -7.04 7.67
CA CYS A 107 -8.68 -6.37 6.76
C CYS A 107 -9.72 -7.33 6.19
N CYS A 108 -9.33 -8.56 5.80
CA CYS A 108 -10.26 -9.59 5.32
C CYS A 108 -11.29 -9.98 6.38
N GLU A 109 -10.87 -10.16 7.62
CA GLU A 109 -11.77 -10.49 8.73
C GLU A 109 -12.78 -9.36 9.00
N ILE A 110 -12.31 -8.11 9.06
CA ILE A 110 -13.17 -6.94 9.29
C ILE A 110 -14.13 -6.76 8.12
N ALA A 111 -13.64 -6.79 6.89
CA ALA A 111 -14.45 -6.62 5.69
C ALA A 111 -15.58 -7.63 5.63
N ARG A 112 -15.29 -8.91 5.91
CA ARG A 112 -16.29 -9.99 5.96
C ARG A 112 -17.30 -9.77 7.08
N SER A 113 -16.84 -9.38 8.28
CA SER A 113 -17.73 -9.21 9.45
C SER A 113 -18.63 -7.97 9.36
N ARG A 114 -18.27 -7.00 8.52
CA ARG A 114 -18.96 -5.71 8.37
C ARG A 114 -19.61 -5.52 6.99
N ASP A 115 -19.52 -6.52 6.13
CA ASP A 115 -19.99 -6.48 4.75
C ASP A 115 -19.42 -5.28 3.95
N ILE A 116 -18.11 -5.05 4.12
CA ILE A 116 -17.39 -3.96 3.45
C ILE A 116 -16.71 -4.49 2.19
N PRO A 117 -16.92 -3.89 1.00
CA PRO A 117 -16.15 -4.24 -0.19
C PRO A 117 -14.65 -4.08 0.06
N LEU A 118 -13.88 -5.13 -0.28
CA LEU A 118 -12.44 -5.18 -0.08
C LEU A 118 -11.73 -5.53 -1.38
N ALA A 119 -10.75 -4.73 -1.77
CA ALA A 119 -9.81 -5.07 -2.83
C ALA A 119 -8.39 -5.14 -2.25
N ARG A 120 -7.63 -6.17 -2.65
CA ARG A 120 -6.29 -6.45 -2.09
C ARG A 120 -5.23 -6.32 -3.16
N TYR A 121 -4.23 -5.51 -2.92
CA TYR A 121 -3.14 -5.29 -3.87
C TYR A 121 -1.93 -6.16 -3.55
N PRO A 122 -1.35 -6.86 -4.55
CA PRO A 122 -0.10 -7.61 -4.40
C PRO A 122 1.10 -6.69 -4.55
N ILE A 123 2.14 -6.88 -3.74
CA ILE A 123 3.44 -6.22 -3.83
C ILE A 123 4.54 -7.27 -4.04
N TRP A 124 4.85 -8.06 -3.01
CA TRP A 124 5.88 -9.09 -3.06
C TRP A 124 5.45 -10.34 -3.80
N THR A 125 4.17 -10.56 -3.87
CA THR A 125 3.54 -11.60 -4.70
C THR A 125 4.07 -11.58 -6.14
N TRP A 126 4.27 -10.41 -6.75
CA TRP A 126 4.82 -10.31 -8.10
C TRP A 126 6.22 -10.92 -8.28
N GLN A 127 6.95 -11.09 -7.20
CA GLN A 127 8.31 -11.63 -7.22
C GLN A 127 8.37 -13.11 -6.85
N ARG A 128 7.41 -13.60 -6.06
CA ARG A 128 7.49 -14.89 -5.36
C ARG A 128 6.47 -15.90 -5.79
N ALA A 129 5.32 -15.45 -6.29
CA ALA A 129 4.19 -16.34 -6.47
C ALA A 129 4.32 -17.23 -7.70
N ASP A 130 3.94 -18.48 -7.53
CA ASP A 130 3.66 -19.38 -8.64
C ASP A 130 2.32 -18.95 -9.27
N PRO A 131 2.24 -18.76 -10.59
CA PRO A 131 0.98 -18.43 -11.28
C PRO A 131 -0.15 -19.41 -10.99
N THR A 132 0.16 -20.65 -10.59
CA THR A 132 -0.85 -21.68 -10.26
C THR A 132 -1.62 -21.37 -8.99
N GLU A 133 -1.04 -20.61 -8.05
CA GLU A 133 -1.69 -20.20 -6.80
C GLU A 133 -2.89 -19.27 -7.02
N PHE A 134 -2.98 -18.65 -8.20
CA PHE A 134 -4.01 -17.66 -8.53
C PHE A 134 -5.09 -18.16 -9.47
N ARG A 135 -5.12 -19.46 -9.78
CA ARG A 135 -6.11 -20.03 -10.73
C ARG A 135 -7.56 -19.84 -10.28
N GLU A 136 -7.78 -19.83 -8.96
CA GLU A 136 -9.11 -19.72 -8.36
C GLU A 136 -9.38 -18.32 -7.76
N VAL A 137 -8.46 -17.37 -7.98
CA VAL A 137 -8.61 -16.03 -7.42
C VAL A 137 -9.18 -15.08 -8.46
N SER A 138 -10.21 -14.34 -8.06
CA SER A 138 -10.78 -13.29 -8.92
C SER A 138 -9.85 -12.07 -8.95
N TRP A 139 -9.46 -11.67 -10.17
CA TRP A 139 -8.63 -10.50 -10.41
C TRP A 139 -9.44 -9.35 -10.97
N GLY A 140 -9.30 -8.17 -10.34
CA GLY A 140 -9.77 -6.91 -10.87
C GLY A 140 -8.61 -6.09 -11.46
N LYS A 141 -8.86 -5.38 -12.55
CA LYS A 141 -7.94 -4.38 -13.10
C LYS A 141 -8.60 -3.01 -12.98
N PHE A 142 -7.92 -2.09 -12.31
CA PHE A 142 -8.31 -0.69 -12.28
C PHE A 142 -7.49 0.05 -13.34
N PRO A 143 -8.11 0.47 -14.46
CA PRO A 143 -7.41 1.16 -15.53
C PRO A 143 -6.94 2.54 -15.08
N LEU A 144 -5.76 2.93 -15.49
CA LEU A 144 -5.19 4.25 -15.25
C LEU A 144 -5.11 5.00 -16.58
N ASP A 145 -5.69 6.19 -16.63
CA ASP A 145 -5.44 7.11 -17.72
C ASP A 145 -4.01 7.64 -17.69
N SER A 146 -3.64 8.45 -18.67
CA SER A 146 -2.29 8.97 -18.78
C SER A 146 -1.90 9.90 -17.62
N GLU A 147 -2.86 10.58 -17.01
CA GLU A 147 -2.64 11.50 -15.90
C GLU A 147 -2.42 10.73 -14.60
N ALA A 148 -3.32 9.80 -14.25
CA ALA A 148 -3.20 8.94 -13.08
C ALA A 148 -1.90 8.12 -13.11
N ARG A 149 -1.53 7.59 -14.30
CA ARG A 149 -0.29 6.87 -14.47
C ARG A 149 0.94 7.76 -14.22
N ARG A 150 0.99 8.98 -14.80
CA ARG A 150 2.08 9.94 -14.56
C ARG A 150 2.17 10.33 -13.08
N ALA A 151 1.05 10.68 -12.47
CA ALA A 151 0.98 11.04 -11.05
C ALA A 151 1.53 9.91 -10.17
N LYS A 152 1.13 8.67 -10.45
CA LYS A 152 1.64 7.47 -9.75
C LYS A 152 3.15 7.30 -9.91
N ILE A 153 3.69 7.45 -11.12
CA ILE A 153 5.14 7.33 -11.37
C ILE A 153 5.90 8.41 -10.59
N HIS A 154 5.44 9.65 -10.61
CA HIS A 154 6.07 10.74 -9.85
C HIS A 154 5.99 10.49 -8.34
N ALA A 155 4.87 9.96 -7.85
CA ALA A 155 4.74 9.59 -6.44
C ALA A 155 5.68 8.44 -6.05
N LEU A 156 5.88 7.44 -6.92
CA LEU A 156 6.85 6.36 -6.70
C LEU A 156 8.28 6.90 -6.55
N GLN A 157 8.67 7.89 -7.36
CA GLN A 157 9.99 8.49 -7.34
C GLN A 157 10.29 9.26 -6.04
N CYS A 158 9.27 9.63 -5.27
CA CYS A 158 9.45 10.26 -3.96
C CYS A 158 10.04 9.31 -2.90
N PHE A 159 9.92 8.00 -3.07
CA PHE A 159 10.47 7.01 -2.13
C PHE A 159 11.95 6.74 -2.37
N VAL A 160 12.77 7.80 -2.33
CA VAL A 160 14.21 7.79 -2.62
C VAL A 160 14.95 6.81 -1.71
N SER A 161 14.58 6.73 -0.42
CA SER A 161 15.21 5.83 0.55
C SER A 161 15.08 4.35 0.17
N ARG A 162 14.02 3.99 -0.57
CA ARG A 162 13.74 2.62 -1.03
C ARG A 162 14.28 2.33 -2.44
N LEU A 163 14.45 3.37 -3.26
CA LEU A 163 14.74 3.24 -4.70
C LEU A 163 16.20 3.53 -5.07
N ARG A 164 17.06 3.93 -4.12
CA ARG A 164 18.43 4.37 -4.36
C ARG A 164 19.26 3.36 -5.14
N PRO A 165 19.98 3.81 -6.20
CA PRO A 165 20.82 2.95 -7.04
C PRO A 165 22.15 2.57 -6.39
N ASP A 166 22.59 3.28 -5.37
CA ASP A 166 23.93 3.24 -4.76
C ASP A 166 24.10 2.16 -3.67
N ARG A 167 23.04 1.42 -3.34
CA ARG A 167 23.10 0.34 -2.35
C ARG A 167 23.08 -1.03 -3.02
N ARG A 168 23.92 -1.93 -2.51
CA ARG A 168 23.97 -3.35 -2.91
C ARG A 168 22.63 -4.06 -2.69
N GLU A 169 21.80 -3.56 -1.78
CA GLU A 169 20.47 -4.09 -1.48
C GLU A 169 19.42 -2.98 -1.60
N ARG A 170 18.68 -2.98 -2.68
CA ARG A 170 17.48 -2.16 -2.82
C ARG A 170 16.35 -2.86 -2.11
N THR A 171 15.62 -2.14 -1.26
CA THR A 171 14.40 -2.68 -0.64
C THR A 171 13.36 -3.09 -1.68
N VAL A 172 13.31 -2.37 -2.82
CA VAL A 172 12.44 -2.71 -3.97
C VAL A 172 13.32 -2.92 -5.21
N PRO A 173 13.45 -4.13 -5.72
CA PRO A 173 14.21 -4.42 -6.93
C PRO A 173 13.67 -3.66 -8.14
N ARG A 174 14.57 -3.21 -9.03
CA ARG A 174 14.20 -2.38 -10.18
C ARG A 174 13.16 -3.06 -11.10
N HIS A 175 13.27 -4.36 -11.30
CA HIS A 175 12.32 -5.11 -12.13
C HIS A 175 10.90 -5.11 -11.55
N MET A 176 10.75 -4.99 -10.21
CA MET A 176 9.44 -4.86 -9.59
C MET A 176 8.75 -3.54 -9.94
N LEU A 177 9.50 -2.47 -10.18
CA LEU A 177 8.90 -1.17 -10.55
C LEU A 177 8.07 -1.27 -11.82
N ASN A 178 8.48 -2.12 -12.77
CA ASN A 178 7.73 -2.35 -14.01
C ASN A 178 6.28 -2.82 -13.74
N TYR A 179 6.05 -3.52 -12.63
CA TYR A 179 4.69 -3.95 -12.26
C TYR A 179 3.83 -2.78 -11.78
N PHE A 180 4.44 -1.75 -11.21
CA PHE A 180 3.74 -0.58 -10.66
C PHE A 180 3.62 0.57 -11.66
N GLU A 181 4.36 0.53 -12.77
CA GLU A 181 4.34 1.53 -13.84
C GLU A 181 3.37 1.19 -14.99
N ARG A 182 2.59 0.10 -14.85
CA ARG A 182 1.59 -0.31 -15.84
C ARG A 182 0.46 0.72 -15.96
N SER A 183 -0.31 0.61 -17.06
CA SER A 183 -1.52 1.41 -17.30
C SER A 183 -2.75 0.91 -16.52
N TYR A 184 -2.55 0.08 -15.53
CA TYR A 184 -3.58 -0.41 -14.62
C TYR A 184 -2.97 -0.82 -13.28
N GLU A 185 -3.81 -0.84 -12.25
CA GLU A 185 -3.52 -1.49 -10.97
C GLU A 185 -4.29 -2.81 -10.89
N ALA A 186 -3.64 -3.84 -10.35
CA ALA A 186 -4.23 -5.14 -10.20
C ALA A 186 -4.63 -5.38 -8.74
N PHE A 187 -5.84 -5.90 -8.54
CA PHE A 187 -6.37 -6.23 -7.24
C PHE A 187 -6.93 -7.65 -7.24
N LEU A 188 -6.82 -8.34 -6.11
CA LEU A 188 -7.57 -9.54 -5.80
C LEU A 188 -8.89 -9.11 -5.15
N LEU A 189 -10.00 -9.67 -5.64
CA LEU A 189 -11.35 -9.31 -5.20
C LEU A 189 -11.93 -10.35 -4.24
#